data_90891cc788b73e788f254380e5a585f9
#
_entry.id   90891cc788b73e788f254380e5a585f9
#
_cell.length_a   1.000
_cell.length_b   1.000
_cell.length_c   1.000
_cell.angle_alpha   90.00
_cell.angle_beta   90.00
_cell.angle_gamma   90.00
#
_symmetry.space_group_name_H-M   'P 1'
#
loop_
_entity.id
_entity.type
_entity.pdbx_description
1 polymer ?
#
loop_
_entity_poly.entity_id
_entity_poly.type
_entity_poly.pdbx_seq_one_letter_code
_entity_poly.pdbx_strand_id
1 'polypeptide(L)'
;MNNFNITELTMVVLNRWKFIAVFTIASVAIAAGAVFMITPKYTATTKLLPGNAVLADKARLFNDEIQQLYSFFGSGDDLDRLMSMASMDTSLKQVIHAFDLVNYYQIKEQDPGMRMYKTIRKFKKDLALVKTVNNELEISFAHQSKDTAATVVNFMAEQTAVKMQNI
;
A
#
# COMPACT_ATOMS: atom_id res chain seq x y z
N MET A 1 46.32 -21.77 20.29
CA MET A 1 45.83 -20.55 19.63
C MET A 1 46.24 -20.66 18.16
N ASN A 2 45.32 -20.96 17.26
CA ASN A 2 45.62 -21.05 15.82
C ASN A 2 45.90 -19.65 15.31
N ASN A 3 47.16 -19.36 15.01
CA ASN A 3 47.53 -18.12 14.34
C ASN A 3 46.96 -18.18 12.91
N PHE A 4 45.92 -17.42 12.66
CA PHE A 4 45.35 -17.22 11.33
C PHE A 4 46.42 -16.56 10.45
N ASN A 5 47.04 -17.33 9.58
CA ASN A 5 48.09 -16.86 8.69
C ASN A 5 47.45 -16.31 7.41
N ILE A 6 47.38 -14.97 7.28
CA ILE A 6 46.77 -14.27 6.14
C ILE A 6 47.36 -14.76 4.81
N THR A 7 48.65 -15.15 4.81
CA THR A 7 49.35 -15.68 3.63
C THR A 7 48.80 -17.04 3.17
N GLU A 8 48.42 -17.92 4.09
CA GLU A 8 47.79 -19.20 3.74
C GLU A 8 46.42 -19.02 3.13
N LEU A 9 45.64 -18.07 3.66
CA LEU A 9 44.30 -17.73 3.15
C LEU A 9 44.38 -17.19 1.73
N THR A 10 45.31 -16.29 1.44
CA THR A 10 45.54 -15.76 0.07
C THR A 10 46.00 -16.83 -0.89
N MET A 11 46.83 -17.78 -0.51
CA MET A 11 47.23 -18.88 -1.36
C MET A 11 46.06 -19.83 -1.72
N VAL A 12 45.18 -20.12 -0.74
CA VAL A 12 43.99 -20.97 -0.97
C VAL A 12 43.04 -20.26 -1.96
N VAL A 13 42.79 -18.96 -1.80
CA VAL A 13 41.95 -18.17 -2.69
C VAL A 13 42.53 -18.13 -4.10
N LEU A 14 43.83 -17.86 -4.23
CA LEU A 14 44.52 -17.83 -5.53
C LEU A 14 44.54 -19.21 -6.22
N ASN A 15 44.64 -20.30 -5.47
CA ASN A 15 44.62 -21.64 -6.06
C ASN A 15 43.22 -22.11 -6.47
N ARG A 16 42.17 -21.57 -5.84
CA ARG A 16 40.76 -21.92 -6.09
C ARG A 16 39.97 -20.82 -6.78
N TRP A 17 40.64 -19.78 -7.31
CA TRP A 17 39.98 -18.62 -7.92
C TRP A 17 38.97 -18.98 -9.03
N LYS A 18 39.26 -20.03 -9.83
CA LYS A 18 38.38 -20.50 -10.90
C LYS A 18 37.03 -21.02 -10.32
N PHE A 19 37.05 -21.75 -9.23
CA PHE A 19 35.83 -22.22 -8.56
C PHE A 19 35.03 -21.07 -7.97
N ILE A 20 35.70 -20.10 -7.36
CA ILE A 20 35.08 -18.89 -6.80
C ILE A 20 34.43 -18.09 -7.94
N ALA A 21 35.13 -17.88 -9.04
CA ALA A 21 34.61 -17.17 -10.18
C ALA A 21 33.38 -17.84 -10.82
N VAL A 22 33.42 -19.16 -11.03
CA VAL A 22 32.29 -19.92 -11.57
C VAL A 22 31.08 -19.85 -10.64
N PHE A 23 31.28 -20.02 -9.32
CA PHE A 23 30.22 -19.95 -8.34
C PHE A 23 29.58 -18.56 -8.27
N THR A 24 30.41 -17.51 -8.34
CA THR A 24 29.95 -16.11 -8.34
C THR A 24 29.13 -15.82 -9.60
N ILE A 25 29.62 -16.22 -10.78
CA ILE A 25 28.89 -16.02 -12.03
C ILE A 25 27.57 -16.77 -12.03
N ALA A 26 27.56 -18.03 -11.55
CA ALA A 26 26.33 -18.81 -11.42
C ALA A 26 25.31 -18.16 -10.47
N SER A 27 25.75 -17.65 -9.32
CA SER A 27 24.90 -16.96 -8.35
C SER A 27 24.29 -15.68 -8.95
N VAL A 28 25.09 -14.89 -9.66
CA VAL A 28 24.62 -13.66 -10.34
C VAL A 28 23.62 -14.01 -11.45
N ALA A 29 23.87 -15.06 -12.23
CA ALA A 29 22.96 -15.50 -13.29
C ALA A 29 21.59 -15.95 -12.73
N ILE A 30 21.60 -16.71 -11.62
CA ILE A 30 20.37 -17.13 -10.92
C ILE A 30 19.62 -15.91 -10.36
N ALA A 31 20.33 -14.98 -9.71
CA ALA A 31 19.73 -13.78 -9.19
C ALA A 31 19.12 -12.90 -10.28
N ALA A 32 19.84 -12.70 -11.39
CA ALA A 32 19.34 -11.97 -12.55
C ALA A 32 18.09 -12.64 -13.13
N GLY A 33 18.10 -13.97 -13.30
CA GLY A 33 16.95 -14.73 -13.78
C GLY A 33 15.72 -14.55 -12.86
N ALA A 34 15.92 -14.58 -11.55
CA ALA A 34 14.84 -14.38 -10.58
C ALA A 34 14.23 -12.97 -10.68
N VAL A 35 15.06 -11.93 -10.86
CA VAL A 35 14.58 -10.54 -11.02
C VAL A 35 13.74 -10.36 -12.29
N PHE A 36 14.12 -10.99 -13.41
CA PHE A 36 13.35 -10.93 -14.66
C PHE A 36 12.00 -11.66 -14.59
N MET A 37 11.83 -12.60 -13.64
CA MET A 37 10.55 -13.29 -13.43
C MET A 37 9.56 -12.52 -12.56
N ILE A 38 10.01 -11.49 -11.84
CA ILE A 38 9.14 -10.68 -10.97
C ILE A 38 8.49 -9.58 -11.81
N THR A 39 7.16 -9.61 -11.92
CA THR A 39 6.40 -8.54 -12.57
C THR A 39 6.47 -7.26 -11.73
N PRO A 40 6.90 -6.12 -12.31
CA PRO A 40 6.95 -4.87 -11.57
C PRO A 40 5.55 -4.42 -11.16
N LYS A 41 5.41 -3.90 -9.94
CA LYS A 41 4.20 -3.24 -9.46
C LYS A 41 4.47 -1.76 -9.24
N TYR A 42 3.50 -0.94 -9.59
CA TYR A 42 3.52 0.50 -9.39
C TYR A 42 2.58 0.84 -8.23
N THR A 43 3.04 1.63 -7.29
CA THR A 43 2.23 2.08 -6.16
C THR A 43 1.75 3.50 -6.43
N ALA A 44 0.45 3.70 -6.38
CA ALA A 44 -0.17 5.02 -6.34
C ALA A 44 -0.59 5.33 -4.90
N THR A 45 -0.52 6.59 -4.53
CA THR A 45 -0.84 7.06 -3.18
C THR A 45 -1.70 8.32 -3.27
N THR A 46 -2.74 8.39 -2.44
CA THR A 46 -3.54 9.59 -2.21
C THR A 46 -3.67 9.86 -0.72
N LYS A 47 -3.94 11.10 -0.36
CA LYS A 47 -4.10 11.53 1.03
C LYS A 47 -5.45 12.19 1.22
N LEU A 48 -6.13 11.84 2.30
CA LEU A 48 -7.39 12.42 2.71
C LEU A 48 -7.21 13.10 4.06
N LEU A 49 -7.65 14.35 4.12
CA LEU A 49 -7.79 15.09 5.38
C LEU A 49 -9.24 14.93 5.87
N PRO A 50 -9.46 14.52 7.11
CA PRO A 50 -10.79 14.53 7.68
C PRO A 50 -11.26 15.97 7.84
N GLY A 51 -12.32 16.38 7.13
CA GLY A 51 -12.96 17.67 7.27
C GLY A 51 -14.27 17.51 8.03
N ASN A 52 -14.52 18.36 9.03
CA ASN A 52 -15.82 18.40 9.70
C ASN A 52 -16.64 19.57 9.13
N ALA A 53 -17.47 19.31 8.14
CA ALA A 53 -18.30 20.30 7.48
C ALA A 53 -19.27 21.00 8.45
N VAL A 54 -19.82 20.30 9.43
CA VAL A 54 -20.77 20.86 10.40
C VAL A 54 -20.11 21.86 11.33
N LEU A 55 -18.87 21.61 11.72
CA LEU A 55 -18.10 22.54 12.56
C LEU A 55 -17.56 23.73 11.76
N ALA A 56 -17.19 23.53 10.50
CA ALA A 56 -16.77 24.61 9.60
C ALA A 56 -17.88 25.63 9.36
N ASP A 57 -19.14 25.20 9.20
CA ASP A 57 -20.29 26.09 9.04
C ASP A 57 -20.65 26.83 10.33
N LYS A 58 -20.59 26.17 11.48
CA LYS A 58 -20.81 26.83 12.78
C LYS A 58 -19.71 27.81 13.13
N ALA A 59 -18.44 27.50 12.82
CA ALA A 59 -17.32 28.41 13.06
C ALA A 59 -17.38 29.66 12.19
N ARG A 60 -17.90 29.58 10.96
CA ARG A 60 -18.12 30.72 10.07
C ARG A 60 -19.20 31.68 10.59
N LEU A 61 -20.17 31.16 11.32
CA LEU A 61 -21.30 31.96 11.82
C LEU A 61 -21.03 32.64 13.18
N PHE A 62 -20.05 32.16 13.96
CA PHE A 62 -19.91 32.59 15.37
C PHE A 62 -18.51 33.02 15.80
N ASN A 63 -17.47 32.98 14.96
CA ASN A 63 -16.12 33.34 15.36
C ASN A 63 -15.35 34.12 14.28
N ASP A 64 -14.95 35.33 14.60
CA ASP A 64 -14.02 36.16 13.81
C ASP A 64 -12.53 35.78 14.01
N GLU A 65 -12.23 34.86 14.92
CA GLU A 65 -10.86 34.43 15.21
C GLU A 65 -10.46 33.17 14.42
N ILE A 66 -9.68 33.38 13.37
CA ILE A 66 -9.15 32.37 12.45
C ILE A 66 -8.27 31.32 13.14
N GLN A 67 -7.69 31.60 14.30
CA GLN A 67 -6.78 30.66 14.99
C GLN A 67 -7.49 29.42 15.56
N GLN A 68 -8.76 29.47 15.86
CA GLN A 68 -9.54 28.28 16.28
C GLN A 68 -9.94 27.36 15.12
N LEU A 69 -9.87 27.83 13.88
CA LEU A 69 -10.18 27.01 12.70
C LEU A 69 -9.22 25.83 12.52
N TYR A 70 -7.99 25.96 12.96
CA TYR A 70 -7.00 24.86 12.87
C TYR A 70 -7.33 23.67 13.78
N SER A 71 -8.10 23.88 14.84
CA SER A 71 -8.58 22.78 15.70
C SER A 71 -9.77 22.02 15.13
N PHE A 72 -10.38 22.52 14.04
CA PHE A 72 -11.57 21.93 13.39
C PHE A 72 -11.23 21.00 12.22
N PHE A 73 -9.97 20.93 11.80
CA PHE A 73 -9.54 19.91 10.85
C PHE A 73 -9.31 18.59 11.59
N GLY A 74 -10.34 17.75 11.59
CA GLY A 74 -10.30 16.36 11.92
C GLY A 74 -9.66 16.00 13.25
N SER A 75 -10.49 15.67 14.24
CA SER A 75 -10.03 15.01 15.45
C SER A 75 -9.42 13.64 15.10
N GLY A 76 -8.60 13.07 15.98
CA GLY A 76 -8.11 11.70 15.83
C GLY A 76 -9.25 10.70 15.61
N ASP A 77 -10.42 10.96 16.20
CA ASP A 77 -11.63 10.14 16.05
C ASP A 77 -12.20 10.19 14.62
N ASP A 78 -12.15 11.36 13.95
CA ASP A 78 -12.60 11.49 12.56
C ASP A 78 -11.67 10.73 11.60
N LEU A 79 -10.38 10.73 11.90
CA LEU A 79 -9.39 9.94 11.15
C LEU A 79 -9.64 8.43 11.35
N ASP A 80 -10.01 8.00 12.56
CA ASP A 80 -10.36 6.60 12.85
C ASP A 80 -11.64 6.18 12.11
N ARG A 81 -12.61 7.07 12.02
CA ARG A 81 -13.83 6.85 11.22
C ARG A 81 -13.50 6.73 9.73
N LEU A 82 -12.70 7.63 9.15
CA LEU A 82 -12.26 7.55 7.77
C LEU A 82 -11.55 6.23 7.48
N MET A 83 -10.61 5.84 8.33
CA MET A 83 -9.89 4.59 8.19
C MET A 83 -10.80 3.37 8.29
N SER A 84 -11.76 3.40 9.22
CA SER A 84 -12.77 2.35 9.37
C SER A 84 -13.63 2.24 8.10
N MET A 85 -14.12 3.36 7.57
CA MET A 85 -14.93 3.38 6.33
C MET A 85 -14.17 2.89 5.12
N ALA A 86 -12.91 3.29 4.96
CA ALA A 86 -12.04 2.84 3.87
C ALA A 86 -11.77 1.33 3.95
N SER A 87 -11.64 0.78 5.16
CA SER A 87 -11.33 -0.64 5.42
C SER A 87 -12.55 -1.56 5.46
N MET A 88 -13.78 -1.01 5.45
CA MET A 88 -15.00 -1.81 5.47
C MET A 88 -15.08 -2.77 4.29
N ASP A 89 -15.52 -3.99 4.53
CA ASP A 89 -15.65 -5.01 3.48
C ASP A 89 -16.60 -4.57 2.36
N THR A 90 -17.62 -3.75 2.65
CA THR A 90 -18.52 -3.17 1.64
C THR A 90 -17.78 -2.21 0.71
N SER A 91 -16.89 -1.36 1.25
CA SER A 91 -16.05 -0.46 0.46
C SER A 91 -15.09 -1.24 -0.45
N LEU A 92 -14.43 -2.24 0.14
CA LEU A 92 -13.49 -3.09 -0.61
C LEU A 92 -14.18 -3.90 -1.72
N LYS A 93 -15.38 -4.43 -1.46
CA LYS A 93 -16.18 -5.14 -2.49
C LYS A 93 -16.55 -4.22 -3.64
N GLN A 94 -16.94 -2.98 -3.37
CA GLN A 94 -17.27 -2.00 -4.42
C GLN A 94 -16.07 -1.74 -5.34
N VAL A 95 -14.88 -1.55 -4.76
CA VAL A 95 -13.63 -1.38 -5.52
C VAL A 95 -13.31 -2.63 -6.34
N ILE A 96 -13.39 -3.81 -5.73
CA ILE A 96 -13.12 -5.08 -6.40
C ILE A 96 -14.03 -5.27 -7.63
N HIS A 97 -15.32 -4.93 -7.51
CA HIS A 97 -16.26 -5.01 -8.62
C HIS A 97 -16.02 -3.93 -9.68
N ALA A 98 -15.78 -2.69 -9.27
CA ALA A 98 -15.57 -1.58 -10.20
C ALA A 98 -14.33 -1.78 -11.11
N PHE A 99 -13.29 -2.43 -10.59
CA PHE A 99 -12.03 -2.64 -11.30
C PHE A 99 -11.74 -4.10 -11.68
N ASP A 100 -12.75 -4.97 -11.58
CA ASP A 100 -12.64 -6.40 -11.93
C ASP A 100 -11.40 -7.10 -11.34
N LEU A 101 -11.12 -6.80 -10.07
CA LEU A 101 -9.93 -7.31 -9.39
C LEU A 101 -9.99 -8.84 -9.17
N VAL A 102 -11.16 -9.46 -9.30
CA VAL A 102 -11.31 -10.93 -9.27
C VAL A 102 -10.50 -11.56 -10.40
N ASN A 103 -10.66 -11.04 -11.62
CA ASN A 103 -9.92 -11.51 -12.79
C ASN A 103 -8.45 -11.13 -12.73
N TYR A 104 -8.12 -9.92 -12.26
CA TYR A 104 -6.73 -9.50 -12.05
C TYR A 104 -5.96 -10.46 -11.13
N TYR A 105 -6.56 -10.85 -10.00
CA TYR A 105 -5.93 -11.78 -9.06
C TYR A 105 -6.03 -13.25 -9.47
N GLN A 106 -6.69 -13.55 -10.58
CA GLN A 106 -6.85 -14.91 -11.14
C GLN A 106 -7.39 -15.90 -10.09
N ILE A 107 -8.44 -15.53 -9.37
CA ILE A 107 -9.05 -16.39 -8.34
C ILE A 107 -9.95 -17.42 -9.01
N LYS A 108 -9.48 -18.68 -9.07
CA LYS A 108 -10.17 -19.82 -9.68
C LYS A 108 -11.07 -20.57 -8.69
N GLU A 109 -11.84 -19.86 -7.89
CA GLU A 109 -12.76 -20.50 -6.93
C GLU A 109 -14.16 -20.59 -7.52
N GLN A 110 -14.84 -21.73 -7.33
CA GLN A 110 -16.20 -21.93 -7.87
C GLN A 110 -17.27 -21.26 -7.00
N ASP A 111 -17.10 -21.32 -5.68
CA ASP A 111 -18.00 -20.66 -4.75
C ASP A 111 -17.83 -19.13 -4.78
N PRO A 112 -18.90 -18.36 -5.11
CA PRO A 112 -18.81 -16.90 -5.20
C PRO A 112 -18.39 -16.22 -3.90
N GLY A 113 -18.84 -16.74 -2.75
CA GLY A 113 -18.50 -16.19 -1.43
C GLY A 113 -17.02 -16.38 -1.12
N MET A 114 -16.50 -17.57 -1.33
CA MET A 114 -15.09 -17.89 -1.11
C MET A 114 -14.19 -17.17 -2.12
N ARG A 115 -14.65 -17.01 -3.37
CA ARG A 115 -13.96 -16.22 -4.40
C ARG A 115 -13.76 -14.78 -3.95
N MET A 116 -14.84 -14.12 -3.49
CA MET A 116 -14.79 -12.76 -3.00
C MET A 116 -13.89 -12.63 -1.76
N TYR A 117 -14.00 -13.53 -0.81
CA TYR A 117 -13.14 -13.55 0.38
C TYR A 117 -11.65 -13.64 0.02
N LYS A 118 -11.28 -14.57 -0.89
CA LYS A 118 -9.89 -14.71 -1.36
C LYS A 118 -9.40 -13.46 -2.09
N THR A 119 -10.30 -12.82 -2.88
CA THR A 119 -9.99 -11.57 -3.58
C THR A 119 -9.73 -10.43 -2.59
N ILE A 120 -10.61 -10.23 -1.61
CA ILE A 120 -10.42 -9.22 -0.56
C ILE A 120 -9.09 -9.43 0.17
N ARG A 121 -8.76 -10.67 0.50
CA ARG A 121 -7.51 -11.01 1.16
C ARG A 121 -6.27 -10.67 0.32
N LYS A 122 -6.31 -10.88 -1.01
CA LYS A 122 -5.22 -10.47 -1.90
C LYS A 122 -5.18 -8.96 -2.06
N PHE A 123 -6.34 -8.32 -2.24
CA PHE A 123 -6.46 -6.88 -2.34
C PHE A 123 -5.90 -6.16 -1.10
N LYS A 124 -6.23 -6.63 0.11
CA LYS A 124 -5.69 -6.10 1.37
C LYS A 124 -4.16 -6.23 1.49
N LYS A 125 -3.50 -7.11 0.74
CA LYS A 125 -2.02 -7.19 0.71
C LYS A 125 -1.39 -6.12 -0.18
N ASP A 126 -2.08 -5.72 -1.23
CA ASP A 126 -1.62 -4.70 -2.16
C ASP A 126 -2.12 -3.28 -1.78
N LEU A 127 -3.07 -3.19 -0.83
CA LEU A 127 -3.63 -1.97 -0.27
C LEU A 127 -2.98 -1.64 1.08
N ALA A 128 -2.50 -0.42 1.24
CA ALA A 128 -2.05 0.10 2.52
C ALA A 128 -2.91 1.32 2.91
N LEU A 129 -3.39 1.33 4.15
CA LEU A 129 -4.12 2.42 4.78
C LEU A 129 -3.30 2.85 5.99
N VAL A 130 -2.77 4.06 5.99
CA VAL A 130 -1.84 4.55 7.02
C VAL A 130 -2.30 5.92 7.53
N LYS A 131 -2.33 6.08 8.85
CA LYS A 131 -2.47 7.39 9.46
C LYS A 131 -1.12 8.09 9.47
N THR A 132 -1.05 9.28 8.89
CA THR A 132 0.17 10.07 8.90
C THR A 132 0.28 10.90 10.19
N VAL A 133 1.48 11.38 10.47
CA VAL A 133 1.73 12.29 11.62
C VAL A 133 0.99 13.64 11.49
N ASN A 134 0.54 13.98 10.29
CA ASN A 134 -0.20 15.20 9.99
C ASN A 134 -1.74 15.03 10.09
N ASN A 135 -2.21 13.95 10.72
CA ASN A 135 -3.63 13.60 10.80
C ASN A 135 -4.31 13.41 9.43
N GLU A 136 -3.58 12.88 8.45
CA GLU A 136 -4.09 12.51 7.13
C GLU A 136 -4.28 10.99 7.05
N LEU A 137 -5.27 10.52 6.32
CA LEU A 137 -5.38 9.13 5.88
C LEU A 137 -4.65 8.99 4.54
N GLU A 138 -3.56 8.26 4.54
CA GLU A 138 -2.85 7.87 3.31
C GLU A 138 -3.37 6.53 2.83
N ILE A 139 -3.84 6.51 1.57
CA ILE A 139 -4.32 5.32 0.87
C ILE A 139 -3.33 5.02 -0.24
N SER A 140 -2.69 3.85 -0.20
CA SER A 140 -1.74 3.41 -1.21
C SER A 140 -2.17 2.07 -1.77
N PHE A 141 -2.08 1.90 -3.09
CA PHE A 141 -2.40 0.65 -3.78
C PHE A 141 -1.34 0.30 -4.82
N ALA A 142 -0.90 -0.98 -4.80
CA ALA A 142 0.10 -1.51 -5.70
C ALA A 142 -0.55 -2.35 -6.81
N HIS A 143 -0.30 -1.98 -8.08
CA HIS A 143 -0.84 -2.67 -9.26
C HIS A 143 0.17 -2.72 -10.40
N GLN A 144 0.02 -3.66 -11.35
CA GLN A 144 0.92 -3.76 -12.53
C GLN A 144 0.74 -2.59 -13.51
N SER A 145 -0.46 -2.01 -13.59
CA SER A 145 -0.75 -0.80 -14.38
C SER A 145 -0.72 0.43 -13.48
N LYS A 146 0.02 1.45 -13.88
CA LYS A 146 0.10 2.76 -13.20
C LYS A 146 -1.26 3.45 -13.15
N ASP A 147 -1.98 3.43 -14.27
CA ASP A 147 -3.26 4.11 -14.42
C ASP A 147 -4.33 3.45 -13.53
N THR A 148 -4.35 2.11 -13.50
CA THR A 148 -5.26 1.37 -12.64
C THR A 148 -4.94 1.63 -11.16
N ALA A 149 -3.66 1.65 -10.77
CA ALA A 149 -3.28 1.97 -9.40
C ALA A 149 -3.80 3.35 -8.97
N ALA A 150 -3.58 4.37 -9.80
CA ALA A 150 -4.03 5.74 -9.54
C ALA A 150 -5.57 5.84 -9.49
N THR A 151 -6.26 5.21 -10.44
CA THR A 151 -7.73 5.25 -10.49
C THR A 151 -8.37 4.54 -9.30
N VAL A 152 -7.85 3.40 -8.88
CA VAL A 152 -8.34 2.66 -7.69
C VAL A 152 -8.18 3.51 -6.44
N VAL A 153 -7.02 4.14 -6.24
CA VAL A 153 -6.75 4.96 -5.05
C VAL A 153 -7.66 6.18 -5.01
N ASN A 154 -7.85 6.87 -6.13
CA ASN A 154 -8.74 8.02 -6.24
C ASN A 154 -10.21 7.62 -6.00
N PHE A 155 -10.65 6.51 -6.57
CA PHE A 155 -12.00 5.99 -6.37
C PHE A 155 -12.24 5.63 -4.89
N MET A 156 -11.27 5.01 -4.21
CA MET A 156 -11.37 4.74 -2.77
C MET A 156 -11.44 6.02 -1.95
N ALA A 157 -10.64 7.02 -2.30
CA ALA A 157 -10.65 8.32 -1.65
C ALA A 157 -12.02 9.00 -1.76
N GLU A 158 -12.56 9.06 -2.98
CA GLU A 158 -13.87 9.65 -3.26
C GLU A 158 -15.00 8.92 -2.52
N GLN A 159 -15.03 7.58 -2.60
CA GLN A 159 -16.01 6.79 -1.85
C GLN A 159 -15.95 7.01 -0.35
N THR A 160 -14.74 7.10 0.20
CA THR A 160 -14.56 7.33 1.64
C THR A 160 -15.04 8.72 2.02
N ALA A 161 -14.73 9.74 1.22
CA ALA A 161 -15.17 11.11 1.43
C ALA A 161 -16.72 11.23 1.36
N VAL A 162 -17.34 10.64 0.35
CA VAL A 162 -18.82 10.64 0.20
C VAL A 162 -19.50 9.93 1.37
N LYS A 163 -18.97 8.82 1.85
CA LYS A 163 -19.53 8.11 3.02
C LYS A 163 -19.41 8.94 4.30
N MET A 164 -18.34 9.70 4.45
CA MET A 164 -18.14 10.59 5.61
C MET A 164 -19.16 11.75 5.60
N GLN A 165 -19.53 12.26 4.42
CA GLN A 165 -20.51 13.35 4.29
C GLN A 165 -21.95 12.92 4.58
N ASN A 166 -22.26 11.64 4.47
CA ASN A 166 -23.62 11.11 4.61
C ASN A 166 -23.92 10.61 6.05
N ILE A 167 -23.05 10.89 7.02
CA ILE A 167 -23.23 10.61 8.44
C ILE A 167 -23.47 11.90 9.23
#